data_d1d1a2645e326c534d085bf5c2b2ed41
#
_entry.id   d1d1a2645e326c534d085bf5c2b2ed41
#
_cell.length_a   1.000
_cell.length_b   1.000
_cell.length_c   1.000
_cell.angle_alpha   90.00
_cell.angle_beta   90.00
_cell.angle_gamma   90.00
#
_symmetry.space_group_name_H-M   'P 1'
#
loop_
_entity.id
_entity.type
_entity.pdbx_description
1 polymer ?
#
loop_
_entity_poly.entity_id
_entity_poly.type
_entity_poly.pdbx_seq_one_letter_code
_entity_poly.pdbx_strand_id
1 'polypeptide(L)'
;MEHASSISTEYYKVFYYVGRLGSITAAAEALCISQPAASQAIKQLEKALNTKLFLRTQKGVRLTTEGKLLYPYVERGMENLMDGEEMLKRLVDMDMGEVRIGASDMTLQFYLLPYLETFHERYPNIKVMVSNAPTPETIESLYEGKIDFGVVSTPFDARPEVES
;
A
#
# COMPACT_ATOMS: atom_id res chain seq x y z
N MET A 1 1.70 5.18 28.49
CA MET A 1 2.20 3.84 28.18
C MET A 1 3.19 3.94 27.02
N GLU A 2 4.44 4.25 27.36
CA GLU A 2 5.55 4.26 26.41
C GLU A 2 6.23 2.89 26.46
N HIS A 3 5.82 1.98 25.59
CA HIS A 3 6.66 0.87 25.15
C HIS A 3 6.94 1.03 23.67
N ALA A 4 7.60 2.14 23.31
CA ALA A 4 8.35 2.16 22.09
C ALA A 4 9.49 1.15 22.27
N SER A 5 9.36 -0.03 21.66
CA SER A 5 10.44 -1.00 21.63
C SER A 5 11.68 -0.31 21.08
N SER A 6 12.72 -0.17 21.86
CA SER A 6 14.01 0.40 21.44
C SER A 6 14.76 -0.51 20.44
N ILE A 7 14.12 -1.60 20.03
CA ILE A 7 14.66 -2.59 19.12
C ILE A 7 14.34 -2.16 17.69
N SER A 8 15.38 -2.06 16.86
CA SER A 8 15.21 -1.71 15.44
C SER A 8 14.30 -2.70 14.70
N THR A 9 13.36 -2.19 13.91
CA THR A 9 12.51 -3.00 13.02
C THR A 9 13.31 -3.78 11.98
N GLU A 10 14.50 -3.31 11.61
CA GLU A 10 15.41 -4.04 10.71
C GLU A 10 15.85 -5.40 11.29
N TYR A 11 15.98 -5.51 12.62
CA TYR A 11 16.33 -6.79 13.24
C TYR A 11 15.18 -7.80 13.14
N TYR A 12 13.93 -7.33 13.27
CA TYR A 12 12.74 -8.16 13.07
C TYR A 12 12.58 -8.57 11.60
N LYS A 13 12.91 -7.69 10.66
CA LYS A 13 12.93 -8.02 9.23
C LYS A 13 13.92 -9.15 8.92
N VAL A 14 15.14 -9.06 9.43
CA VAL A 14 16.14 -10.13 9.28
C VAL A 14 15.66 -11.42 9.94
N PHE A 15 15.08 -11.35 11.14
CA PHE A 15 14.51 -12.51 11.85
C PHE A 15 13.40 -13.19 11.03
N TYR A 16 12.50 -12.43 10.41
CA TYR A 16 11.47 -12.95 9.54
C TYR A 16 12.04 -13.73 8.36
N TYR A 17 12.99 -13.13 7.62
CA TYR A 17 13.59 -13.80 6.46
C TYR A 17 14.41 -15.05 6.85
N VAL A 18 15.15 -14.98 7.94
CA VAL A 18 15.90 -16.15 8.44
C VAL A 18 14.96 -17.26 8.89
N GLY A 19 13.87 -16.94 9.57
CA GLY A 19 12.85 -17.91 9.98
C GLY A 19 12.14 -18.56 8.80
N ARG A 20 11.80 -17.78 7.78
CA ARG A 20 11.12 -18.22 6.55
C ARG A 20 12.01 -19.11 5.68
N LEU A 21 13.29 -18.75 5.51
CA LEU A 21 14.22 -19.43 4.59
C LEU A 21 15.05 -20.53 5.28
N GLY A 22 15.07 -20.58 6.62
CA GLY A 22 15.85 -21.55 7.38
C GLY A 22 17.38 -21.38 7.23
N SER A 23 17.84 -20.26 6.67
CA SER A 23 19.23 -19.99 6.34
C SER A 23 19.56 -18.51 6.49
N ILE A 24 20.62 -18.18 7.25
CA ILE A 24 21.11 -16.82 7.39
C ILE A 24 21.69 -16.30 6.06
N THR A 25 22.37 -17.17 5.31
CA THR A 25 22.96 -16.80 4.01
C THR A 25 21.87 -16.46 3.00
N ALA A 26 20.86 -17.34 2.85
CA ALA A 26 19.74 -17.09 1.94
C ALA A 26 18.94 -15.82 2.34
N ALA A 27 18.77 -15.57 3.64
CA ALA A 27 18.12 -14.35 4.11
C ALA A 27 18.95 -13.09 3.80
N ALA A 28 20.27 -13.17 3.95
CA ALA A 28 21.18 -12.08 3.62
C ALA A 28 21.13 -11.74 2.12
N GLU A 29 21.13 -12.76 1.26
CA GLU A 29 20.96 -12.60 -0.20
C GLU A 29 19.63 -11.97 -0.55
N ALA A 30 18.52 -12.46 0.01
CA ALA A 30 17.17 -11.93 -0.22
C ALA A 30 17.02 -10.45 0.22
N LEU A 31 17.77 -10.05 1.25
CA LEU A 31 17.77 -8.69 1.79
C LEU A 31 18.87 -7.80 1.18
N CYS A 32 19.67 -8.31 0.25
CA CYS A 32 20.80 -7.60 -0.34
C CYS A 32 21.78 -7.04 0.70
N ILE A 33 22.03 -7.79 1.78
CA ILE A 33 23.00 -7.46 2.84
C ILE A 33 24.08 -8.56 2.96
N SER A 34 25.18 -8.27 3.66
CA SER A 34 26.18 -9.29 3.91
C SER A 34 25.73 -10.30 4.96
N GLN A 35 26.16 -11.55 4.82
CA GLN A 35 25.86 -12.60 5.81
C GLN A 35 26.33 -12.23 7.25
N PRO A 36 27.51 -11.61 7.45
CA PRO A 36 27.89 -11.10 8.78
C PRO A 36 26.91 -10.08 9.34
N ALA A 37 26.36 -9.17 8.49
CA ALA A 37 25.37 -8.17 8.91
C ALA A 37 24.06 -8.84 9.35
N ALA A 38 23.57 -9.84 8.58
CA ALA A 38 22.39 -10.62 8.97
C ALA A 38 22.61 -11.37 10.30
N SER A 39 23.78 -12.02 10.46
CA SER A 39 24.14 -12.67 11.71
C SER A 39 24.21 -11.71 12.90
N GLN A 40 24.72 -10.51 12.67
CA GLN A 40 24.80 -9.48 13.71
C GLN A 40 23.41 -8.96 14.10
N ALA A 41 22.51 -8.74 13.13
CA ALA A 41 21.14 -8.33 13.39
C ALA A 41 20.40 -9.33 14.28
N ILE A 42 20.51 -10.63 13.97
CA ILE A 42 19.93 -11.70 14.82
C ILE A 42 20.52 -11.66 16.24
N LYS A 43 21.85 -11.54 16.38
CA LYS A 43 22.48 -11.44 17.70
C LYS A 43 22.00 -10.23 18.50
N GLN A 44 21.80 -9.08 17.84
CA GLN A 44 21.29 -7.88 18.51
C GLN A 44 19.84 -8.05 18.96
N LEU A 45 18.98 -8.67 18.12
CA LEU A 45 17.61 -9.00 18.49
C LEU A 45 17.57 -9.95 19.69
N GLU A 46 18.33 -11.05 19.63
CA GLU A 46 18.43 -12.02 20.73
C GLU A 46 18.94 -11.38 22.02
N LYS A 47 19.93 -10.48 21.92
CA LYS A 47 20.45 -9.73 23.07
C LYS A 47 19.39 -8.78 23.67
N ALA A 48 18.68 -8.05 22.82
CA ALA A 48 17.66 -7.12 23.24
C ALA A 48 16.46 -7.83 23.90
N LEU A 49 16.11 -9.02 23.44
CA LEU A 49 15.04 -9.85 24.00
C LEU A 49 15.53 -10.79 25.11
N ASN A 50 16.83 -10.78 25.39
CA ASN A 50 17.49 -11.64 26.38
C ASN A 50 17.15 -13.14 26.21
N THR A 51 17.03 -13.59 24.95
CA THR A 51 16.72 -15.00 24.64
C THR A 51 17.29 -15.41 23.29
N LYS A 52 17.44 -16.73 23.07
CA LYS A 52 17.81 -17.29 21.78
C LYS A 52 16.58 -17.55 20.93
N LEU A 53 16.63 -17.10 19.68
CA LEU A 53 15.54 -17.27 18.72
C LEU A 53 15.82 -18.36 17.70
N PHE A 54 17.11 -18.66 17.45
CA PHE A 54 17.55 -19.69 16.53
C PHE A 54 18.52 -20.68 17.14
N LEU A 55 18.40 -21.94 16.71
CA LEU A 55 19.36 -23.03 16.90
C LEU A 55 20.11 -23.26 15.60
N ARG A 56 21.42 -23.36 15.65
CA ARG A 56 22.26 -23.79 14.52
C ARG A 56 22.15 -25.29 14.34
N THR A 57 21.96 -25.73 13.10
CA THR A 57 21.94 -27.14 12.70
C THR A 57 22.91 -27.39 11.55
N GLN A 58 23.20 -28.65 11.23
CA GLN A 58 24.03 -28.98 10.06
C GLN A 58 23.42 -28.53 8.73
N LYS A 59 22.08 -28.33 8.67
CA LYS A 59 21.32 -27.94 7.47
C LYS A 59 20.90 -26.46 7.46
N GLY A 60 21.43 -25.65 8.37
CA GLY A 60 21.05 -24.22 8.48
C GLY A 60 20.64 -23.84 9.90
N VAL A 61 19.53 -23.10 10.05
CA VAL A 61 19.02 -22.67 11.35
C VAL A 61 17.55 -23.09 11.53
N ARG A 62 17.16 -23.30 12.79
CA ARG A 62 15.78 -23.59 13.18
C ARG A 62 15.37 -22.67 14.33
N LEU A 63 14.10 -22.30 14.36
CA LEU A 63 13.53 -21.53 15.47
C LEU A 63 13.59 -22.34 16.79
N THR A 64 13.96 -21.66 17.87
CA THR A 64 13.76 -22.13 19.25
C THR A 64 12.28 -22.15 19.61
N THR A 65 11.93 -22.55 20.81
CA THR A 65 10.55 -22.41 21.33
C THR A 65 10.13 -20.95 21.39
N GLU A 66 11.02 -20.08 21.86
CA GLU A 66 10.82 -18.63 21.95
C GLU A 66 10.73 -18.00 20.55
N GLY A 67 11.58 -18.44 19.62
CA GLY A 67 11.52 -18.03 18.22
C GLY A 67 10.19 -18.40 17.57
N LYS A 68 9.69 -19.63 17.83
CA LYS A 68 8.35 -20.06 17.34
C LYS A 68 7.21 -19.26 17.94
N LEU A 69 7.35 -18.82 19.19
CA LEU A 69 6.35 -17.96 19.82
C LEU A 69 6.32 -16.56 19.18
N LEU A 70 7.48 -15.98 18.91
CA LEU A 70 7.62 -14.63 18.34
C LEU A 70 7.29 -14.58 16.85
N TYR A 71 7.67 -15.62 16.10
CA TYR A 71 7.64 -15.63 14.64
C TYR A 71 6.27 -15.25 14.04
N PRO A 72 5.12 -15.79 14.49
CA PRO A 72 3.82 -15.46 13.91
C PRO A 72 3.42 -13.97 14.07
N TYR A 73 3.91 -13.31 15.11
CA TYR A 73 3.65 -11.88 15.31
C TYR A 73 4.48 -11.03 14.35
N VAL A 74 5.76 -11.38 14.17
CA VAL A 74 6.65 -10.70 13.24
C VAL A 74 6.21 -10.94 11.80
N GLU A 75 5.86 -12.18 11.45
CA GLU A 75 5.36 -12.57 10.13
C GLU A 75 4.15 -11.72 9.73
N ARG A 76 3.10 -11.68 10.54
CA ARG A 76 1.92 -10.83 10.28
C ARG A 76 2.25 -9.34 10.16
N GLY A 77 3.17 -8.85 11.01
CA GLY A 77 3.62 -7.46 10.93
C GLY A 77 4.33 -7.15 9.62
N MET A 78 5.20 -8.04 9.16
CA MET A 78 5.91 -7.89 7.89
C MET A 78 4.98 -8.03 6.69
N GLU A 79 4.06 -8.99 6.69
CA GLU A 79 3.06 -9.17 5.64
C GLU A 79 2.16 -7.93 5.52
N ASN A 80 1.65 -7.40 6.63
CA ASN A 80 0.85 -6.18 6.62
C ASN A 80 1.59 -4.98 6.03
N LEU A 81 2.89 -4.83 6.30
CA LEU A 81 3.70 -3.77 5.70
C LEU A 81 3.86 -3.96 4.19
N MET A 82 4.16 -5.19 3.74
CA MET A 82 4.30 -5.52 2.32
C MET A 82 2.98 -5.32 1.57
N ASP A 83 1.87 -5.73 2.14
CA ASP A 83 0.53 -5.54 1.57
C ASP A 83 0.20 -4.05 1.43
N GLY A 84 0.56 -3.25 2.45
CA GLY A 84 0.39 -1.79 2.41
C GLY A 84 1.24 -1.12 1.32
N GLU A 85 2.50 -1.55 1.17
CA GLU A 85 3.38 -1.07 0.11
C GLU A 85 2.85 -1.44 -1.29
N GLU A 86 2.36 -2.68 -1.47
CA GLU A 86 1.75 -3.11 -2.73
C GLU A 86 0.47 -2.34 -3.04
N MET A 87 -0.40 -2.13 -2.04
CA MET A 87 -1.62 -1.35 -2.19
C MET A 87 -1.31 0.09 -2.62
N LEU A 88 -0.32 0.73 -1.98
CA LEU A 88 0.13 2.07 -2.35
C LEU A 88 0.69 2.11 -3.76
N LYS A 89 1.50 1.12 -4.13
CA LYS A 89 2.04 1.01 -5.48
C LYS A 89 0.93 0.91 -6.53
N ARG A 90 -0.07 0.07 -6.31
CA ARG A 90 -1.22 -0.07 -7.21
C ARG A 90 -2.01 1.24 -7.36
N LEU A 91 -2.12 2.02 -6.27
CA LEU A 91 -2.74 3.34 -6.30
C LEU A 91 -1.91 4.33 -7.13
N VAL A 92 -0.59 4.35 -6.93
CA VAL A 92 0.34 5.24 -7.65
C VAL A 92 0.43 4.87 -9.13
N ASP A 93 0.43 3.58 -9.45
CA ASP A 93 0.47 3.07 -10.83
C ASP A 93 -0.91 3.17 -11.54
N MET A 94 -1.91 3.81 -10.90
CA MET A 94 -3.29 3.91 -11.39
C MET A 94 -3.98 2.55 -11.62
N ASP A 95 -3.51 1.51 -10.96
CA ASP A 95 -4.12 0.17 -11.02
C ASP A 95 -5.39 0.06 -10.17
N MET A 96 -5.65 1.04 -9.30
CA MET A 96 -6.85 1.14 -8.48
C MET A 96 -7.11 2.60 -8.09
N GLY A 97 -8.37 2.92 -7.87
CA GLY A 97 -8.77 4.27 -7.46
C GLY A 97 -10.26 4.49 -7.70
N GLU A 98 -10.71 5.71 -7.43
CA GLU A 98 -12.06 6.16 -7.71
C GLU A 98 -12.00 7.56 -8.34
N VAL A 99 -12.78 7.77 -9.40
CA VAL A 99 -12.96 9.06 -10.05
C VAL A 99 -14.45 9.38 -10.01
N ARG A 100 -14.79 10.55 -9.47
CA ARG A 100 -16.17 11.04 -9.34
C ARG A 100 -16.41 12.17 -10.34
N ILE A 101 -17.35 11.96 -11.26
CA ILE A 101 -17.66 12.91 -12.34
C ILE A 101 -19.10 13.41 -12.19
N GLY A 102 -19.30 14.71 -12.27
CA GLY A 102 -20.62 15.32 -12.37
C GLY A 102 -20.93 15.73 -13.82
N ALA A 103 -22.07 15.35 -14.34
CA ALA A 103 -22.51 15.73 -15.68
C ALA A 103 -24.04 15.62 -15.81
N SER A 104 -24.64 16.36 -16.77
CA SER A 104 -26.04 16.12 -17.13
C SER A 104 -26.19 14.82 -17.94
N ASP A 105 -27.40 14.26 -17.98
CA ASP A 105 -27.73 13.07 -18.77
C ASP A 105 -27.32 13.20 -20.24
N MET A 106 -27.57 14.35 -20.82
CA MET A 106 -27.20 14.62 -22.21
C MET A 106 -25.70 14.62 -22.41
N THR A 107 -24.96 15.24 -21.51
CA THR A 107 -23.49 15.27 -21.53
C THR A 107 -22.92 13.88 -21.34
N LEU A 108 -23.46 13.11 -20.40
CA LEU A 108 -23.04 11.75 -20.16
C LEU A 108 -23.25 10.87 -21.40
N GLN A 109 -24.49 10.85 -21.93
CA GLN A 109 -24.88 9.95 -22.99
C GLN A 109 -24.20 10.27 -24.33
N PHE A 110 -24.11 11.55 -24.70
CA PHE A 110 -23.64 11.93 -26.04
C PHE A 110 -22.17 12.34 -26.08
N TYR A 111 -21.57 12.67 -24.95
CA TYR A 111 -20.18 13.11 -24.93
C TYR A 111 -19.25 12.21 -24.12
N LEU A 112 -19.59 11.91 -22.88
CA LEU A 112 -18.66 11.21 -21.97
C LEU A 112 -18.57 9.69 -22.21
N LEU A 113 -19.67 9.04 -22.53
CA LEU A 113 -19.75 7.57 -22.55
C LEU A 113 -18.65 6.91 -23.39
N PRO A 114 -18.33 7.35 -24.62
CA PRO A 114 -17.28 6.74 -25.42
C PRO A 114 -15.88 6.84 -24.78
N TYR A 115 -15.62 7.94 -24.07
CA TYR A 115 -14.35 8.14 -23.36
C TYR A 115 -14.28 7.28 -22.09
N LEU A 116 -15.40 7.12 -21.37
CA LEU A 116 -15.49 6.29 -20.19
C LEU A 116 -15.30 4.79 -20.53
N GLU A 117 -15.85 4.35 -21.65
CA GLU A 117 -15.63 2.99 -22.16
C GLU A 117 -14.15 2.74 -22.43
N THR A 118 -13.50 3.60 -23.20
CA THR A 118 -12.06 3.50 -23.50
C THR A 118 -11.20 3.59 -22.21
N PHE A 119 -11.59 4.45 -21.27
CA PHE A 119 -10.92 4.58 -19.99
C PHE A 119 -11.04 3.30 -19.18
N HIS A 120 -12.23 2.72 -19.10
CA HIS A 120 -12.46 1.47 -18.37
C HIS A 120 -11.72 0.27 -18.98
N GLU A 121 -11.63 0.19 -20.30
CA GLU A 121 -10.82 -0.83 -20.98
C GLU A 121 -9.35 -0.73 -20.62
N ARG A 122 -8.82 0.50 -20.49
CA ARG A 122 -7.41 0.75 -20.17
C ARG A 122 -7.11 0.63 -18.68
N TYR A 123 -8.08 0.98 -17.82
CA TYR A 123 -7.94 1.03 -16.36
C TYR A 123 -9.12 0.32 -15.67
N PRO A 124 -9.24 -1.01 -15.81
CA PRO A 124 -10.44 -1.74 -15.38
C PRO A 124 -10.67 -1.74 -13.86
N ASN A 125 -9.63 -1.46 -13.08
CA ASN A 125 -9.70 -1.43 -11.61
C ASN A 125 -9.97 -0.02 -11.04
N ILE A 126 -10.06 1.01 -11.91
CA ILE A 126 -10.46 2.34 -11.48
C ILE A 126 -11.98 2.45 -11.53
N LYS A 127 -12.57 2.70 -10.38
CA LYS A 127 -14.01 2.92 -10.27
C LYS A 127 -14.36 4.32 -10.76
N VAL A 128 -15.23 4.43 -11.76
CA VAL A 128 -15.78 5.71 -12.20
C VAL A 128 -17.21 5.84 -11.66
N MET A 129 -17.44 6.88 -10.90
CA MET A 129 -18.77 7.25 -10.41
C MET A 129 -19.24 8.49 -11.16
N VAL A 130 -20.41 8.40 -11.79
CA VAL A 130 -21.01 9.55 -12.48
C VAL A 130 -22.27 9.95 -11.73
N SER A 131 -22.33 11.21 -11.32
CA SER A 131 -23.53 11.83 -10.76
C SER A 131 -24.24 12.68 -11.81
N ASN A 132 -25.55 12.48 -11.94
CA ASN A 132 -26.38 13.29 -12.83
C ASN A 132 -26.86 14.54 -12.11
N ALA A 133 -26.45 15.70 -12.60
CA ALA A 133 -26.91 17.00 -12.11
C ALA A 133 -26.85 18.08 -13.18
N PRO A 134 -27.72 19.11 -13.13
CA PRO A 134 -27.62 20.30 -13.95
C PRO A 134 -26.33 21.07 -13.66
N THR A 135 -25.93 21.96 -14.59
CA THR A 135 -24.67 22.73 -14.49
C THR A 135 -24.49 23.45 -13.14
N PRO A 136 -25.48 24.19 -12.56
CA PRO A 136 -25.26 24.86 -11.27
C PRO A 136 -24.95 23.91 -10.12
N GLU A 137 -25.66 22.78 -10.03
CA GLU A 137 -25.47 21.77 -8.97
C GLU A 137 -24.15 20.98 -9.17
N THR A 138 -23.74 20.74 -10.41
CA THR A 138 -22.46 20.15 -10.75
C THR A 138 -21.31 21.03 -10.28
N ILE A 139 -21.39 22.36 -10.53
CA ILE A 139 -20.39 23.32 -10.07
C ILE A 139 -20.35 23.37 -8.55
N GLU A 140 -21.49 23.39 -7.86
CA GLU A 140 -21.53 23.38 -6.40
C GLU A 140 -20.91 22.10 -5.83
N SER A 141 -21.22 20.95 -6.40
CA SER A 141 -20.64 19.65 -6.00
C SER A 141 -19.11 19.61 -6.18
N LEU A 142 -18.59 20.29 -7.20
CA LEU A 142 -17.14 20.42 -7.41
C LEU A 142 -16.49 21.28 -6.30
N TYR A 143 -17.09 22.44 -5.96
CA TYR A 143 -16.61 23.30 -4.86
C TYR A 143 -16.66 22.61 -3.49
N GLU A 144 -17.67 21.77 -3.27
CA GLU A 144 -17.82 20.99 -2.04
C GLU A 144 -16.91 19.75 -1.98
N GLY A 145 -16.16 19.44 -3.06
CA GLY A 145 -15.30 18.25 -3.15
C GLY A 145 -16.07 16.94 -3.23
N LYS A 146 -17.35 16.96 -3.60
CA LYS A 146 -18.17 15.76 -3.78
C LYS A 146 -17.85 15.03 -5.07
N ILE A 147 -17.34 15.75 -6.08
CA ILE A 147 -16.88 15.26 -7.38
C ILE A 147 -15.47 15.78 -7.65
N ASP A 148 -14.72 15.04 -8.47
CA ASP A 148 -13.35 15.39 -8.85
C ASP A 148 -13.33 16.21 -10.16
N PHE A 149 -14.32 15.96 -11.04
CA PHE A 149 -14.50 16.65 -12.33
C PHE A 149 -15.96 16.97 -12.59
N GLY A 150 -16.22 18.14 -13.17
CA GLY A 150 -17.54 18.54 -13.68
C GLY A 150 -17.48 18.77 -15.18
N VAL A 151 -18.36 18.10 -15.95
CA VAL A 151 -18.52 18.38 -17.40
C VAL A 151 -19.85 19.09 -17.62
N VAL A 152 -19.75 20.37 -17.97
CA VAL A 152 -20.90 21.29 -18.02
C VAL A 152 -20.98 22.02 -19.37
N SER A 153 -22.16 22.49 -19.70
CA SER A 153 -22.38 23.30 -20.92
C SER A 153 -22.10 24.78 -20.64
N THR A 154 -21.47 25.46 -21.58
CA THR A 154 -21.29 26.93 -21.56
C THR A 154 -22.52 27.65 -22.11
N PRO A 155 -22.80 28.92 -21.68
CA PRO A 155 -22.04 29.69 -20.68
C PRO A 155 -22.39 29.32 -19.25
N PHE A 156 -21.41 29.40 -18.32
CA PHE A 156 -21.62 29.27 -16.89
C PHE A 156 -20.71 30.25 -16.12
N ASP A 157 -21.13 30.63 -14.91
CA ASP A 157 -20.30 31.43 -14.00
C ASP A 157 -19.44 30.52 -13.12
N ALA A 158 -18.15 30.50 -13.40
CA ALA A 158 -17.18 29.85 -12.55
C ALA A 158 -16.55 30.85 -11.59
N ARG A 159 -16.35 30.44 -10.34
CA ARG A 159 -15.49 31.20 -9.43
C ARG A 159 -14.01 31.01 -9.86
N PRO A 160 -13.13 32.02 -9.56
CA PRO A 160 -11.73 32.00 -10.05
C PRO A 160 -10.87 30.80 -9.60
N GLU A 161 -11.37 30.00 -8.65
CA GLU A 161 -10.65 28.88 -8.05
C GLU A 161 -10.85 27.55 -8.80
N VAL A 162 -11.66 27.54 -9.86
CA VAL A 162 -11.90 26.34 -10.69
C VAL A 162 -11.19 26.51 -12.02
N GLU A 163 -10.21 25.63 -12.29
CA GLU A 163 -9.61 25.53 -13.61
C GLU A 163 -10.60 24.91 -14.60
N SER A 164 -10.80 25.56 -15.73
CA SER A 164 -11.72 25.15 -16.81
C SER A 164 -10.97 24.33 -17.88
#